data_9e2d11e08ee716cdaccf6f16fb256a95
#
_entry.id   9e2d11e08ee716cdaccf6f16fb256a95
#
_cell.length_a   1.000
_cell.length_b   1.000
_cell.length_c   1.000
_cell.angle_alpha   90.00
_cell.angle_beta   90.00
_cell.angle_gamma   90.00
#
_symmetry.space_group_name_H-M   'P 1'
#
loop_
_entity.id
_entity.type
_entity.pdbx_description
1 polymer ?
#
loop_
_entity_poly.entity_id
_entity_poly.type
_entity_poly.pdbx_seq_one_letter_code
_entity_poly.pdbx_strand_id
1 'polypeptide(L)'
;MNVLELFAGVGGFRIGLENAHPDYFETLWSNQWEPSRKSQDAFEVYNYHFPDSENINISIADITDEQFAEMNADMIVGGFPCQDYSVARSKKNEQGIEGQKGVLFWEIIRATRIIRPRFLILENVDRLLKAPSKQRG
;
A
#
# COMPACT_ATOMS: atom_id res chain seq x y z
N MET A 1 -13.07 13.53 -3.06
CA MET A 1 -12.69 12.46 -2.10
C MET A 1 -11.18 12.32 -2.12
N ASN A 2 -10.53 12.59 -0.99
CA ASN A 2 -9.08 12.56 -0.87
C ASN A 2 -8.57 11.13 -0.71
N VAL A 3 -7.58 10.76 -1.50
CA VAL A 3 -7.04 9.39 -1.59
C VAL A 3 -5.58 9.35 -1.18
N LEU A 4 -5.22 8.36 -0.37
CA LEU A 4 -3.85 7.90 -0.14
C LEU A 4 -3.63 6.60 -0.91
N GLU A 5 -2.65 6.56 -1.80
CA GLU A 5 -2.25 5.36 -2.55
C GLU A 5 -0.97 4.76 -1.93
N LEU A 6 -1.10 3.59 -1.30
CA LEU A 6 0.01 2.85 -0.72
C LEU A 6 0.50 1.77 -1.70
N PHE A 7 1.81 1.51 -1.73
CA PHE A 7 2.43 0.59 -2.69
C PHE A 7 2.06 0.95 -4.14
N ALA A 8 2.15 2.24 -4.43
CA ALA A 8 1.54 2.86 -5.60
C ALA A 8 2.05 2.33 -6.96
N GLY A 9 3.25 1.71 -6.99
CA GLY A 9 3.86 1.30 -8.25
C GLY A 9 4.00 2.49 -9.20
N VAL A 10 3.41 2.39 -10.37
CA VAL A 10 3.34 3.46 -11.38
C VAL A 10 1.98 4.17 -11.42
N GLY A 11 1.12 3.95 -10.44
CA GLY A 11 -0.16 4.67 -10.29
C GLY A 11 -1.39 3.97 -10.83
N GLY A 12 -1.43 2.64 -10.78
CA GLY A 12 -2.56 1.87 -11.32
C GLY A 12 -3.90 2.19 -10.67
N PHE A 13 -3.97 2.30 -9.34
CA PHE A 13 -5.19 2.70 -8.64
C PHE A 13 -5.59 4.14 -8.96
N ARG A 14 -4.63 5.07 -8.93
CA ARG A 14 -4.88 6.48 -9.26
C ARG A 14 -5.49 6.62 -10.64
N ILE A 15 -4.88 6.02 -11.67
CA ILE A 15 -5.39 6.06 -13.04
C ILE A 15 -6.80 5.45 -13.11
N GLY A 16 -7.03 4.33 -12.43
CA GLY A 16 -8.35 3.70 -12.39
C GLY A 16 -9.43 4.58 -11.76
N LEU A 17 -9.12 5.22 -10.63
CA LEU A 17 -10.04 6.13 -9.94
C LEU A 17 -10.32 7.39 -10.75
N GLU A 18 -9.29 8.02 -11.31
CA GLU A 18 -9.42 9.22 -12.15
C GLU A 18 -10.21 8.93 -13.43
N ASN A 19 -10.03 7.75 -14.05
CA ASN A 19 -10.84 7.33 -15.19
C ASN A 19 -12.30 7.04 -14.82
N ALA A 20 -12.53 6.51 -13.62
CA ALA A 20 -13.89 6.25 -13.13
C ALA A 20 -14.68 7.56 -12.88
N HIS A 21 -14.04 8.54 -12.25
CA HIS A 21 -14.66 9.84 -11.98
C HIS A 21 -13.60 10.91 -11.72
N PRO A 22 -13.14 11.65 -12.73
CA PRO A 22 -11.99 12.55 -12.65
C PRO A 22 -12.16 13.72 -11.68
N ASP A 23 -13.40 14.19 -11.45
CA ASP A 23 -13.69 15.32 -10.57
C ASP A 23 -14.03 14.89 -9.13
N TYR A 24 -14.03 13.59 -8.85
CA TYR A 24 -14.44 13.07 -7.54
C TYR A 24 -13.29 12.54 -6.70
N PHE A 25 -12.36 11.82 -7.31
CA PHE A 25 -11.20 11.25 -6.64
C PHE A 25 -9.98 12.15 -6.85
N GLU A 26 -9.31 12.50 -5.76
CA GLU A 26 -8.10 13.29 -5.76
C GLU A 26 -7.03 12.56 -4.93
N THR A 27 -6.02 12.01 -5.59
CA THR A 27 -4.91 11.35 -4.92
C THR A 27 -3.91 12.40 -4.46
N LEU A 28 -3.94 12.71 -3.17
CA LEU A 28 -3.09 13.74 -2.56
C LEU A 28 -1.77 13.18 -2.02
N TRP A 29 -1.76 11.91 -1.63
CA TRP A 29 -0.59 11.23 -1.08
C TRP A 29 -0.35 9.90 -1.76
N SER A 30 0.92 9.58 -1.97
CA SER A 30 1.32 8.25 -2.43
C SER A 30 2.55 7.76 -1.70
N ASN A 31 2.69 6.45 -1.56
CA ASN A 31 3.90 5.81 -1.06
C ASN A 31 4.32 4.67 -1.98
N GLN A 32 5.56 4.72 -2.44
CA GLN A 32 6.21 3.66 -3.21
C GLN A 32 7.66 3.51 -2.78
N TRP A 33 8.04 2.29 -2.42
CA TRP A 33 9.39 1.93 -2.01
C TRP A 33 9.72 0.49 -2.37
N GLU A 34 10.90 0.29 -2.97
CA GLU A 34 11.42 -1.04 -3.33
C GLU A 34 12.75 -1.30 -2.60
N PRO A 35 12.72 -2.02 -1.46
CA PRO A 35 13.90 -2.16 -0.58
C PRO A 35 15.06 -2.92 -1.22
N SER A 36 14.82 -3.77 -2.21
CA SER A 36 15.82 -4.59 -2.89
C SER A 36 16.46 -3.93 -4.10
N ARG A 37 16.04 -2.71 -4.45
CA ARG A 37 16.50 -2.00 -5.64
C ARG A 37 17.33 -0.78 -5.28
N LYS A 38 18.45 -0.59 -6.00
CA LYS A 38 19.27 0.63 -5.92
C LYS A 38 18.56 1.83 -6.58
N SER A 39 17.83 1.58 -7.67
CA SER A 39 17.05 2.56 -8.40
C SER A 39 15.56 2.38 -8.06
N GLN A 40 14.86 3.47 -7.79
CA GLN A 40 13.44 3.49 -7.44
C GLN A 40 12.58 3.83 -8.66
N ASP A 41 12.73 3.04 -9.73
CA ASP A 41 12.19 3.36 -11.05
C ASP A 41 10.67 3.56 -11.05
N ALA A 42 9.92 2.73 -10.31
CA ALA A 42 8.48 2.88 -10.21
C ALA A 42 8.09 4.20 -9.53
N PHE A 43 8.78 4.57 -8.45
CA PHE A 43 8.57 5.85 -7.80
C PHE A 43 8.91 7.02 -8.72
N GLU A 44 10.03 6.96 -9.45
CA GLU A 44 10.43 8.03 -10.37
C GLU A 44 9.40 8.23 -11.48
N VAL A 45 8.88 7.14 -12.06
CA VAL A 45 7.80 7.18 -13.05
C VAL A 45 6.53 7.80 -12.45
N TYR A 46 6.13 7.36 -11.25
CA TYR A 46 4.96 7.91 -10.56
C TYR A 46 5.12 9.42 -10.32
N ASN A 47 6.24 9.83 -9.75
CA ASN A 47 6.51 11.23 -9.42
C ASN A 47 6.59 12.14 -10.65
N TYR A 48 7.07 11.60 -11.77
CA TYR A 48 7.10 12.31 -13.06
C TYR A 48 5.69 12.57 -13.61
N HIS A 49 4.81 11.55 -13.54
CA HIS A 49 3.44 11.69 -14.06
C HIS A 49 2.49 12.42 -13.11
N PHE A 50 2.75 12.39 -11.82
CA PHE A 50 1.88 12.92 -10.77
C PHE A 50 2.64 13.84 -9.81
N PRO A 51 3.19 14.96 -10.30
CA PRO A 51 4.00 15.86 -9.47
C PRO A 51 3.18 16.68 -8.46
N ASP A 52 1.85 16.72 -8.62
CA ASP A 52 0.96 17.56 -7.80
C ASP A 52 0.56 16.91 -6.46
N SER A 53 0.90 15.65 -6.26
CA SER A 53 0.68 14.94 -4.99
C SER A 53 1.96 14.86 -4.17
N GLU A 54 1.81 14.66 -2.86
CA GLU A 54 2.93 14.35 -1.97
C GLU A 54 3.32 12.87 -2.15
N ASN A 55 4.42 12.66 -2.87
CA ASN A 55 4.91 11.34 -3.22
C ASN A 55 6.07 10.94 -2.32
N ILE A 56 5.89 9.89 -1.52
CA ILE A 56 6.79 9.47 -0.44
C ILE A 56 7.57 8.23 -0.88
N ASN A 57 8.92 8.35 -0.92
CA ASN A 57 9.82 7.27 -1.30
C ASN A 57 10.65 6.76 -0.12
N ILE A 58 9.98 6.22 0.89
CA ILE A 58 10.59 5.49 2.01
C ILE A 58 9.75 4.26 2.32
N SER A 59 10.30 3.34 3.11
CA SER A 59 9.51 2.22 3.62
C SER A 59 8.27 2.72 4.34
N ILE A 60 7.12 2.07 4.16
CA ILE A 60 5.90 2.41 4.88
C ILE A 60 6.09 2.31 6.40
N ALA A 61 7.00 1.44 6.86
CA ALA A 61 7.34 1.31 8.28
C ALA A 61 8.06 2.55 8.85
N ASP A 62 8.70 3.34 7.98
CA ASP A 62 9.43 4.55 8.35
C ASP A 62 8.55 5.82 8.29
N ILE A 63 7.35 5.74 7.74
CA ILE A 63 6.36 6.82 7.82
C ILE A 63 5.87 6.91 9.26
N THR A 64 6.01 8.07 9.88
CA THR A 64 5.64 8.26 11.29
C THR A 64 4.13 8.32 11.50
N ASP A 65 3.69 8.10 12.73
CA ASP A 65 2.27 8.22 13.10
C ASP A 65 1.77 9.65 12.91
N GLU A 66 2.62 10.65 13.18
CA GLU A 66 2.33 12.07 12.97
C GLU A 66 2.12 12.37 11.49
N GLN A 67 2.99 11.85 10.61
CA GLN A 67 2.83 12.02 9.16
C GLN A 67 1.51 11.42 8.67
N PHE A 68 1.14 10.21 9.13
CA PHE A 68 -0.17 9.65 8.80
C PHE A 68 -1.33 10.47 9.38
N ALA A 69 -1.20 11.01 10.58
CA ALA A 69 -2.24 11.83 11.20
C ALA A 69 -2.52 13.16 10.45
N GLU A 70 -1.53 13.68 9.74
CA GLU A 70 -1.67 14.87 8.91
C GLU A 70 -2.38 14.60 7.57
N MET A 71 -2.43 13.33 7.14
CA MET A 71 -3.11 12.92 5.91
C MET A 71 -4.62 12.82 6.13
N ASN A 72 -5.39 13.78 5.67
CA ASN A 72 -6.85 13.76 5.71
C ASN A 72 -7.42 12.93 4.54
N ALA A 73 -7.05 11.67 4.44
CA ALA A 73 -7.53 10.79 3.39
C ALA A 73 -8.90 10.19 3.74
N ASP A 74 -9.86 10.31 2.83
CA ASP A 74 -11.17 9.65 2.91
C ASP A 74 -11.10 8.19 2.48
N MET A 75 -10.12 7.86 1.63
CA MET A 75 -9.91 6.54 1.07
C MET A 75 -8.41 6.17 1.10
N ILE A 76 -8.13 4.93 1.48
CA ILE A 76 -6.81 4.31 1.28
C ILE A 76 -6.97 3.23 0.22
N VAL A 77 -6.09 3.23 -0.78
CA VAL A 77 -5.99 2.17 -1.78
C VAL A 77 -4.58 1.61 -1.81
N GLY A 78 -4.41 0.34 -2.18
CA GLY A 78 -3.07 -0.23 -2.30
C GLY A 78 -3.03 -1.69 -2.70
N GLY A 79 -1.99 -2.05 -3.45
CA GLY A 79 -1.64 -3.42 -3.82
C GLY A 79 -0.34 -3.84 -3.14
N PHE A 80 -0.40 -4.37 -1.92
CA PHE A 80 0.80 -4.70 -1.17
C PHE A 80 1.45 -6.00 -1.65
N PRO A 81 2.81 -6.11 -1.58
CA PRO A 81 3.53 -7.29 -2.06
C PRO A 81 3.17 -8.56 -1.29
N CYS A 82 2.92 -9.65 -2.02
CA CYS A 82 2.48 -10.94 -1.49
C CYS A 82 3.52 -12.04 -1.58
N GLN A 83 4.79 -11.75 -1.44
CA GLN A 83 5.81 -12.76 -1.61
C GLN A 83 5.72 -13.90 -0.58
N ASP A 84 5.18 -13.64 0.60
CA ASP A 84 4.93 -14.69 1.61
C ASP A 84 3.71 -15.56 1.28
N TYR A 85 2.86 -15.10 0.34
CA TYR A 85 1.67 -15.80 -0.12
C TYR A 85 1.80 -16.38 -1.54
N SER A 86 2.94 -16.18 -2.21
CA SER A 86 3.10 -16.65 -3.58
C SER A 86 3.37 -18.17 -3.64
N VAL A 87 2.81 -18.84 -4.65
CA VAL A 87 2.91 -20.29 -4.87
C VAL A 87 4.34 -20.77 -5.14
N ALA A 88 5.23 -19.84 -5.53
CA ALA A 88 6.62 -20.14 -5.91
C ALA A 88 7.57 -20.37 -4.73
N ARG A 89 7.14 -20.16 -3.48
CA ARG A 89 7.96 -20.46 -2.29
C ARG A 89 7.66 -21.81 -1.72
N SER A 90 8.74 -22.54 -1.40
CA SER A 90 8.61 -23.82 -0.69
C SER A 90 7.92 -23.60 0.66
N LYS A 91 7.03 -24.53 1.02
CA LYS A 91 6.24 -24.51 2.29
C LYS A 91 7.09 -24.29 3.55
N LYS A 92 8.40 -24.48 3.47
CA LYS A 92 9.33 -24.37 4.60
C LYS A 92 9.58 -22.91 5.07
N ASN A 93 9.29 -21.92 4.23
CA ASN A 93 9.53 -20.49 4.50
C ASN A 93 8.26 -19.64 4.51
N GLU A 94 7.08 -20.27 4.54
CA GLU A 94 5.81 -19.56 4.67
C GLU A 94 5.59 -19.17 6.13
N GLN A 95 5.77 -17.91 6.44
CA GLN A 95 5.45 -17.35 7.75
C GLN A 95 4.10 -16.64 7.78
N GLY A 96 3.33 -16.69 6.66
CA GLY A 96 2.02 -16.06 6.55
C GLY A 96 2.05 -14.55 6.85
N ILE A 97 1.04 -14.07 7.59
CA ILE A 97 0.96 -12.66 8.05
C ILE A 97 2.08 -12.32 9.05
N GLU A 98 2.73 -13.31 9.65
CA GLU A 98 3.82 -13.13 10.63
C GLU A 98 5.21 -13.03 9.99
N GLY A 99 5.37 -13.30 8.69
CA GLY A 99 6.64 -13.14 7.98
C GLY A 99 7.01 -11.68 7.74
N GLN A 100 8.27 -11.42 7.31
CA GLN A 100 8.76 -10.05 7.05
C GLN A 100 7.86 -9.22 6.12
N LYS A 101 7.03 -9.86 5.30
CA LYS A 101 6.08 -9.21 4.39
C LYS A 101 4.65 -9.18 4.93
N GLY A 102 4.32 -9.99 5.91
CA GLY A 102 3.16 -9.79 6.75
C GLY A 102 3.25 -8.51 7.56
N VAL A 103 4.47 -8.00 7.83
CA VAL A 103 4.70 -6.70 8.45
C VAL A 103 4.06 -5.57 7.62
N LEU A 104 4.12 -5.61 6.28
CA LEU A 104 3.53 -4.58 5.42
C LEU A 104 2.01 -4.50 5.55
N PHE A 105 1.33 -5.62 5.72
CA PHE A 105 -0.12 -5.63 6.01
C PHE A 105 -0.42 -4.92 7.34
N TRP A 106 0.38 -5.15 8.36
CA TRP A 106 0.19 -4.48 9.65
C TRP A 106 0.47 -2.99 9.59
N GLU A 107 1.38 -2.55 8.72
CA GLU A 107 1.58 -1.12 8.46
C GLU A 107 0.36 -0.47 7.79
N ILE A 108 -0.33 -1.19 6.89
CA ILE A 108 -1.61 -0.72 6.34
C ILE A 108 -2.66 -0.58 7.46
N ILE A 109 -2.73 -1.56 8.37
CA ILE A 109 -3.64 -1.49 9.52
C ILE A 109 -3.29 -0.32 10.43
N ARG A 110 -2.00 -0.04 10.66
CA ARG A 110 -1.54 1.13 11.43
C ARG A 110 -2.01 2.43 10.76
N ALA A 111 -1.72 2.62 9.49
CA ALA A 111 -2.17 3.78 8.71
C ALA A 111 -3.70 3.95 8.79
N THR A 112 -4.46 2.85 8.60
CA THR A 112 -5.92 2.86 8.66
C THR A 112 -6.45 3.26 10.04
N ARG A 113 -5.81 2.84 11.12
CA ARG A 113 -6.21 3.20 12.50
C ARG A 113 -5.97 4.67 12.81
N ILE A 114 -4.90 5.25 12.26
CA ILE A 114 -4.53 6.64 12.49
C ILE A 114 -5.39 7.57 11.63
N ILE A 115 -5.45 7.32 10.32
CA ILE A 115 -6.16 8.17 9.34
C ILE A 115 -7.68 8.03 9.48
N ARG A 116 -8.17 6.82 9.81
CA ARG A 116 -9.60 6.48 9.88
C ARG A 116 -10.37 6.81 8.59
N PRO A 117 -9.91 6.32 7.44
CA PRO A 117 -10.57 6.57 6.17
C PRO A 117 -11.98 5.97 6.16
N ARG A 118 -12.86 6.51 5.32
CA ARG A 118 -14.21 5.95 5.11
C ARG A 118 -14.18 4.69 4.25
N PHE A 119 -13.17 4.56 3.38
CA PHE A 119 -13.04 3.45 2.45
C PHE A 119 -11.61 2.92 2.44
N LEU A 120 -11.51 1.60 2.29
CA LEU A 120 -10.26 0.89 2.14
C LEU A 120 -10.39 -0.12 1.00
N ILE A 121 -9.56 0.01 -0.04
CA ILE A 121 -9.51 -0.93 -1.17
C ILE A 121 -8.11 -1.49 -1.26
N LEU A 122 -7.98 -2.80 -1.05
CA LEU A 122 -6.71 -3.51 -1.13
C LEU A 122 -6.76 -4.57 -2.22
N GLU A 123 -5.76 -4.57 -3.07
CA GLU A 123 -5.54 -5.61 -4.08
C GLU A 123 -4.50 -6.61 -3.56
N ASN A 124 -4.77 -7.87 -3.78
CA ASN A 124 -3.83 -8.94 -3.44
C ASN A 124 -4.19 -10.23 -4.18
N VAL A 125 -3.30 -11.23 -4.10
CA VAL A 125 -3.57 -12.57 -4.66
C VAL A 125 -4.54 -13.36 -3.76
N ASP A 126 -5.30 -14.29 -4.35
CA ASP A 126 -6.31 -15.14 -3.68
C ASP A 126 -5.75 -15.94 -2.50
N ARG A 127 -4.46 -16.22 -2.53
CA ARG A 127 -3.76 -16.94 -1.45
C ARG A 127 -3.76 -16.20 -0.12
N LEU A 128 -3.92 -14.88 -0.12
CA LEU A 128 -4.09 -14.12 1.12
C LEU A 128 -5.27 -14.66 1.95
N LEU A 129 -6.36 -15.01 1.30
CA LEU A 129 -7.57 -15.55 1.95
C LEU A 129 -7.35 -16.98 2.51
N LYS A 130 -6.33 -17.67 2.02
CA LYS A 130 -5.98 -19.04 2.41
C LYS A 130 -4.79 -19.09 3.36
N ALA A 131 -4.20 -17.94 3.69
CA ALA A 131 -3.07 -17.87 4.61
C ALA A 131 -3.51 -18.33 6.00
N PRO A 132 -2.68 -19.16 6.69
CA PRO A 132 -2.99 -19.59 8.04
C PRO A 132 -3.05 -18.36 8.95
N SER A 133 -4.25 -18.05 9.43
CA SER A 133 -4.42 -17.15 10.56
C SER A 133 -4.25 -17.98 11.83
N LYS A 134 -3.33 -17.65 12.70
CA LYS A 134 -3.41 -18.13 14.07
C LYS A 134 -4.70 -17.51 14.63
N GLN A 135 -5.74 -18.33 14.73
CA GLN A 135 -6.83 -18.00 15.62
C GLN A 135 -6.22 -17.81 17.00
N ARG A 136 -6.25 -16.59 17.50
CA ARG A 136 -5.99 -16.34 18.90
C ARG A 136 -7.12 -17.03 19.66
N GLY A 137 -6.78 -18.15 20.25
CA GLY A 137 -7.63 -18.75 21.24
C GLY A 137 -7.85 -17.82 22.43
#